data_183c913174ea8c691ce3450b98dea72d
#
_entry.id   183c913174ea8c691ce3450b98dea72d
#
_cell.length_a   1.000
_cell.length_b   1.000
_cell.length_c   1.000
_cell.angle_alpha   90.00
_cell.angle_beta   90.00
_cell.angle_gamma   90.00
#
_symmetry.space_group_name_H-M   'P 1'
#
loop_
_entity.id
_entity.type
_entity.pdbx_description
1 polymer ?
#
loop_
_entity_poly.entity_id
_entity_poly.type
_entity_poly.pdbx_seq_one_letter_code
_entity_poly.pdbx_strand_id
1 'polypeptide(L)'
;MKRAILVGLLLLSVFVAVGFAQTITLGFTVSRTGALNVDSLEQYRGFELWRDTVNAAGGIKAGGKSYKVQFASYDDESNSKRVQQLYTRMILEDKADFLFSPYSSGLTSTAAVVTEQNEKIMLTTGAAEEKTYKLGNQYLFQMFAPATQYLTAALDALKTKDPKASVAFIYEDSSFSVAVVTPAKAYAQQQGFNVAFTEAYAPNTTDFSAIIDKMIASKATVLLGGGHYADGSTLARQLYGHKVPLKMITLLVAPDSPQWSELGDAALGVIVPSQWEPQSTFKAQYGPGGADFAKAYTAKYNTPPSYESAGGYASGLVLQHAIEQAGGTDSAKVAQALNATDITTFYGRTKFSTQASEHGLQVGHTIFLAQWQKDKSGKPVKQVVWPLAGKSADLSYPIH
;
A
#
# COMPACT_ATOMS: atom_id res chain seq x y z
N MET A 1 86.01 -13.27 12.69
CA MET A 1 85.07 -12.73 11.66
C MET A 1 83.71 -13.25 11.95
N LYS A 2 82.83 -12.42 12.59
CA LYS A 2 81.43 -12.74 12.96
C LYS A 2 80.52 -11.98 11.98
N ARG A 3 79.78 -12.69 11.11
CA ARG A 3 78.77 -12.11 10.23
C ARG A 3 77.46 -11.98 11.01
N ALA A 4 76.95 -10.73 11.21
CA ALA A 4 75.68 -10.47 11.70
C ALA A 4 74.69 -10.49 10.55
N ILE A 5 73.63 -11.33 10.63
CA ILE A 5 72.50 -11.39 9.69
C ILE A 5 71.42 -10.47 10.26
N LEU A 6 71.14 -9.37 9.55
CA LEU A 6 70.07 -8.45 9.86
C LEU A 6 68.79 -9.01 9.21
N VAL A 7 67.84 -9.48 10.02
CA VAL A 7 66.50 -9.90 9.57
C VAL A 7 65.60 -8.68 9.65
N GLY A 8 65.29 -8.08 8.49
CA GLY A 8 64.35 -7.00 8.38
C GLY A 8 62.88 -7.52 8.46
N LEU A 9 62.18 -7.20 9.53
CA LEU A 9 60.75 -7.50 9.67
C LEU A 9 59.96 -6.45 8.90
N LEU A 10 59.37 -6.81 7.76
CA LEU A 10 58.43 -5.96 7.00
C LEU A 10 57.07 -6.03 7.67
N LEU A 11 56.72 -5.03 8.48
CA LEU A 11 55.36 -4.83 9.01
C LEU A 11 54.44 -4.37 7.89
N LEU A 12 53.62 -5.28 7.37
CA LEU A 12 52.56 -4.97 6.43
C LEU A 12 51.40 -4.34 7.21
N SER A 13 51.33 -3.01 7.24
CA SER A 13 50.19 -2.27 7.82
C SER A 13 48.97 -2.46 6.90
N VAL A 14 48.05 -3.34 7.27
CA VAL A 14 46.72 -3.41 6.63
C VAL A 14 45.92 -2.21 7.08
N PHE A 15 45.87 -1.16 6.26
CA PHE A 15 44.92 -0.07 6.42
C PHE A 15 43.55 -0.62 6.11
N VAL A 16 42.80 -1.00 7.15
CA VAL A 16 41.31 -1.17 7.04
C VAL A 16 40.76 0.22 6.89
N ALA A 17 40.41 0.61 5.68
CA ALA A 17 39.66 1.83 5.43
C ALA A 17 38.27 1.64 6.08
N VAL A 18 38.08 2.18 7.27
CA VAL A 18 36.77 2.31 7.89
C VAL A 18 36.02 3.38 7.08
N GLY A 19 35.32 2.93 6.03
CA GLY A 19 34.46 3.79 5.28
C GLY A 19 33.34 4.28 6.20
N PHE A 20 33.30 5.58 6.51
CA PHE A 20 32.18 6.18 7.19
C PHE A 20 30.92 5.94 6.36
N ALA A 21 29.88 5.35 6.96
CA ALA A 21 28.59 5.20 6.32
C ALA A 21 28.02 6.59 6.02
N GLN A 22 27.70 6.84 4.76
CA GLN A 22 26.94 8.04 4.37
C GLN A 22 25.50 7.89 4.82
N THR A 23 24.75 8.99 4.90
CA THR A 23 23.35 8.97 5.31
C THR A 23 22.47 9.37 4.13
N ILE A 24 21.36 8.65 3.95
CA ILE A 24 20.26 9.01 3.07
C ILE A 24 19.11 9.47 3.96
N THR A 25 18.60 10.67 3.72
CA THR A 25 17.43 11.21 4.40
C THR A 25 16.18 10.96 3.55
N LEU A 26 15.21 10.20 4.09
CA LEU A 26 13.92 9.98 3.48
C LEU A 26 12.87 10.87 4.16
N GLY A 27 12.19 11.69 3.35
CA GLY A 27 11.11 12.57 3.80
C GLY A 27 9.74 11.95 3.54
N PHE A 28 8.83 12.02 4.52
CA PHE A 28 7.41 11.66 4.37
C PHE A 28 6.59 12.18 5.54
N THR A 29 5.27 12.24 5.36
CA THR A 29 4.36 12.52 6.47
C THR A 29 3.58 11.28 6.88
N VAL A 30 3.09 11.29 8.11
CA VAL A 30 2.25 10.25 8.70
C VAL A 30 1.06 10.93 9.33
N SER A 31 -0.16 10.50 9.01
CA SER A 31 -1.35 10.93 9.74
C SER A 31 -1.37 10.26 11.12
N ARG A 32 -0.59 10.79 12.08
CA ARG A 32 -0.59 10.30 13.47
C ARG A 32 -1.90 10.63 14.17
N THR A 33 -2.59 11.64 13.67
CA THR A 33 -3.92 12.08 14.09
C THR A 33 -4.83 12.27 12.87
N GLY A 34 -6.16 12.40 13.12
CA GLY A 34 -7.15 12.55 12.05
C GLY A 34 -7.69 11.23 11.51
N ALA A 35 -8.55 11.32 10.49
CA ALA A 35 -9.36 10.18 10.00
C ALA A 35 -8.54 9.05 9.36
N LEU A 36 -7.35 9.36 8.85
CA LEU A 36 -6.46 8.40 8.16
C LEU A 36 -5.44 7.75 9.09
N ASN A 37 -5.57 7.94 10.41
CA ASN A 37 -4.56 7.53 11.38
C ASN A 37 -4.23 6.02 11.30
N VAL A 38 -5.24 5.16 11.31
CA VAL A 38 -5.03 3.70 11.36
C VAL A 38 -4.23 3.22 10.15
N ASP A 39 -4.70 3.55 8.96
CA ASP A 39 -4.10 3.10 7.71
C ASP A 39 -2.69 3.71 7.49
N SER A 40 -2.53 5.00 7.84
CA SER A 40 -1.26 5.71 7.72
C SER A 40 -0.19 5.15 8.68
N LEU A 41 -0.58 4.75 9.89
CA LEU A 41 0.34 4.10 10.84
C LEU A 41 0.78 2.72 10.36
N GLU A 42 -0.10 1.95 9.70
CA GLU A 42 0.29 0.67 9.11
C GLU A 42 1.35 0.89 8.01
N GLN A 43 1.13 1.84 7.10
CA GLN A 43 2.13 2.21 6.08
C GLN A 43 3.47 2.61 6.71
N TYR A 44 3.44 3.46 7.73
CA TYR A 44 4.64 3.91 8.46
C TYR A 44 5.43 2.74 9.07
N ARG A 45 4.74 1.78 9.69
CA ARG A 45 5.38 0.58 10.28
C ARG A 45 6.15 -0.23 9.23
N GLY A 46 5.65 -0.26 8.00
CA GLY A 46 6.36 -0.87 6.88
C GLY A 46 7.67 -0.14 6.56
N PHE A 47 7.64 1.18 6.42
CA PHE A 47 8.84 2.01 6.21
C PHE A 47 9.86 1.81 7.34
N GLU A 48 9.38 1.83 8.59
CA GLU A 48 10.22 1.72 9.76
C GLU A 48 10.92 0.34 9.84
N LEU A 49 10.17 -0.74 9.59
CA LEU A 49 10.75 -2.08 9.60
C LEU A 49 11.82 -2.25 8.50
N TRP A 50 11.56 -1.72 7.29
CA TRP A 50 12.55 -1.75 6.22
C TRP A 50 13.80 -0.95 6.59
N ARG A 51 13.66 0.29 7.08
CA ARG A 51 14.78 1.13 7.53
C ARG A 51 15.64 0.39 8.57
N ASP A 52 14.99 -0.19 9.57
CA ASP A 52 15.70 -0.87 10.63
C ASP A 52 16.44 -2.12 10.12
N THR A 53 15.81 -2.87 9.21
CA THR A 53 16.39 -4.05 8.57
C THR A 53 17.62 -3.68 7.74
N VAL A 54 17.51 -2.70 6.85
CA VAL A 54 18.63 -2.27 6.00
C VAL A 54 19.76 -1.66 6.81
N ASN A 55 19.42 -0.90 7.85
CA ASN A 55 20.42 -0.31 8.74
C ASN A 55 21.14 -1.37 9.57
N ALA A 56 20.46 -2.39 10.07
CA ALA A 56 21.08 -3.51 10.77
C ALA A 56 22.04 -4.28 9.86
N ALA A 57 21.71 -4.43 8.57
CA ALA A 57 22.58 -5.05 7.56
C ALA A 57 23.77 -4.18 7.12
N GLY A 58 23.97 -3.01 7.73
CA GLY A 58 25.08 -2.12 7.42
C GLY A 58 24.76 -1.00 6.44
N GLY A 59 23.48 -0.81 6.06
CA GLY A 59 23.01 0.20 5.11
C GLY A 59 22.97 -0.28 3.67
N ILE A 60 22.43 0.54 2.77
CA ILE A 60 22.38 0.30 1.33
C ILE A 60 23.79 0.32 0.76
N LYS A 61 24.14 -0.69 -0.04
CA LYS A 61 25.47 -0.81 -0.68
C LYS A 61 25.39 -0.36 -2.12
N ALA A 62 26.03 0.76 -2.45
CA ALA A 62 26.05 1.28 -3.81
C ALA A 62 27.37 2.01 -4.13
N GLY A 63 27.93 1.78 -5.30
CA GLY A 63 29.16 2.45 -5.77
C GLY A 63 30.35 2.31 -4.81
N GLY A 64 30.51 1.18 -4.14
CA GLY A 64 31.57 0.94 -3.15
C GLY A 64 31.37 1.67 -1.80
N LYS A 65 30.22 2.32 -1.59
CA LYS A 65 29.87 3.03 -0.37
C LYS A 65 28.74 2.33 0.36
N SER A 66 28.52 2.73 1.62
CA SER A 66 27.44 2.29 2.49
C SER A 66 26.61 3.48 2.92
N TYR A 67 25.29 3.36 2.79
CA TYR A 67 24.36 4.44 3.12
C TYR A 67 23.38 3.98 4.21
N LYS A 68 23.45 4.62 5.39
CA LYS A 68 22.43 4.45 6.42
C LYS A 68 21.19 5.28 6.09
N VAL A 69 20.02 4.78 6.42
CA VAL A 69 18.75 5.48 6.17
C VAL A 69 18.28 6.16 7.46
N GLN A 70 17.94 7.42 7.36
CA GLN A 70 17.26 8.19 8.41
C GLN A 70 15.96 8.79 7.86
N PHE A 71 15.04 9.13 8.75
CA PHE A 71 13.74 9.69 8.41
C PHE A 71 13.61 11.15 8.84
N ALA A 72 13.12 12.00 7.96
CA ALA A 72 12.49 13.27 8.25
C ALA A 72 10.98 13.06 8.15
N SER A 73 10.27 13.00 9.29
CA SER A 73 8.87 12.61 9.32
C SER A 73 8.05 13.46 10.28
N TYR A 74 6.87 13.89 9.83
CA TYR A 74 5.98 14.79 10.54
C TYR A 74 4.54 14.29 10.52
N ASP A 75 3.73 14.73 11.50
CA ASP A 75 2.29 14.51 11.51
C ASP A 75 1.59 15.49 10.57
N ASP A 76 0.86 14.97 9.59
CA ASP A 76 0.06 15.78 8.66
C ASP A 76 -1.38 16.01 9.13
N GLU A 77 -1.78 15.35 10.22
CA GLU A 77 -3.13 15.44 10.80
C GLU A 77 -4.24 15.12 9.78
N SER A 78 -3.95 14.27 8.78
CA SER A 78 -4.84 13.96 7.65
C SER A 78 -5.26 15.22 6.86
N ASN A 79 -4.38 16.24 6.78
CA ASN A 79 -4.67 17.56 6.24
C ASN A 79 -3.79 17.94 5.05
N SER A 80 -4.41 18.19 3.89
CA SER A 80 -3.70 18.52 2.64
C SER A 80 -2.82 19.79 2.73
N LYS A 81 -3.28 20.82 3.45
CA LYS A 81 -2.45 22.04 3.60
C LYS A 81 -1.18 21.77 4.39
N ARG A 82 -1.27 20.93 5.44
CA ARG A 82 -0.09 20.53 6.21
C ARG A 82 0.85 19.69 5.36
N VAL A 83 0.32 18.74 4.58
CA VAL A 83 1.12 17.95 3.64
C VAL A 83 1.95 18.85 2.74
N GLN A 84 1.33 19.86 2.09
CA GLN A 84 2.03 20.80 1.23
C GLN A 84 3.18 21.52 1.96
N GLN A 85 2.91 22.05 3.15
CA GLN A 85 3.90 22.75 3.97
C GLN A 85 5.05 21.83 4.40
N LEU A 86 4.72 20.62 4.86
CA LEU A 86 5.70 19.68 5.38
C LEU A 86 6.58 19.08 4.27
N TYR A 87 6.04 18.80 3.08
CA TYR A 87 6.87 18.36 1.95
C TYR A 87 7.81 19.48 1.48
N THR A 88 7.34 20.72 1.44
CA THR A 88 8.21 21.88 1.17
C THR A 88 9.35 21.97 2.19
N ARG A 89 9.04 21.82 3.47
CA ARG A 89 10.03 21.81 4.55
C ARG A 89 11.04 20.68 4.41
N MET A 90 10.57 19.45 4.22
CA MET A 90 11.46 18.28 4.09
C MET A 90 12.43 18.42 2.92
N ILE A 91 12.00 19.04 1.82
CA ILE A 91 12.85 19.27 0.65
C ILE A 91 13.82 20.42 0.89
N LEU A 92 13.33 21.56 1.37
CA LEU A 92 14.13 22.81 1.40
C LEU A 92 14.94 22.98 2.69
N GLU A 93 14.44 22.50 3.83
CA GLU A 93 15.11 22.66 5.14
C GLU A 93 15.81 21.37 5.57
N ASP A 94 15.09 20.23 5.60
CA ASP A 94 15.64 18.96 6.06
C ASP A 94 16.52 18.27 5.00
N LYS A 95 16.53 18.79 3.76
CA LYS A 95 17.34 18.29 2.63
C LYS A 95 17.11 16.80 2.34
N ALA A 96 15.85 16.36 2.36
CA ALA A 96 15.52 14.98 2.01
C ALA A 96 16.08 14.62 0.62
N ASP A 97 16.77 13.48 0.56
CA ASP A 97 17.33 12.94 -0.68
C ASP A 97 16.23 12.36 -1.56
N PHE A 98 15.35 11.57 -0.96
CA PHE A 98 14.19 10.94 -1.59
C PHE A 98 12.95 11.07 -0.69
N LEU A 99 11.79 10.83 -1.26
CA LEU A 99 10.51 10.95 -0.56
C LEU A 99 9.69 9.66 -0.67
N PHE A 100 8.94 9.36 0.38
CA PHE A 100 7.79 8.47 0.30
C PHE A 100 6.51 9.31 0.39
N SER A 101 5.40 8.79 -0.12
CA SER A 101 4.14 9.51 -0.08
C SER A 101 3.54 9.54 1.33
N PRO A 102 2.67 10.54 1.62
CA PRO A 102 1.71 10.43 2.69
C PRO A 102 0.74 9.27 2.39
N TYR A 103 -0.07 8.90 3.37
CA TYR A 103 -1.17 8.00 3.14
C TYR A 103 -2.37 8.77 2.57
N SER A 104 -3.04 8.14 1.66
CA SER A 104 -4.19 8.35 0.78
C SER A 104 -3.86 9.03 -0.54
N SER A 105 -4.68 8.72 -1.56
CA SER A 105 -4.54 9.32 -2.90
C SER A 105 -4.69 10.85 -2.87
N GLY A 106 -5.60 11.38 -2.04
CA GLY A 106 -5.82 12.82 -1.92
C GLY A 106 -4.62 13.57 -1.33
N LEU A 107 -4.00 13.04 -0.25
CA LEU A 107 -2.80 13.64 0.33
C LEU A 107 -1.59 13.47 -0.60
N THR A 108 -1.49 12.31 -1.27
CA THR A 108 -0.41 12.04 -2.23
C THR A 108 -0.45 12.97 -3.43
N SER A 109 -1.63 13.26 -3.99
CA SER A 109 -1.74 14.21 -5.10
C SER A 109 -1.30 15.63 -4.70
N THR A 110 -1.53 16.02 -3.44
CA THR A 110 -1.01 17.29 -2.89
C THR A 110 0.51 17.29 -2.76
N ALA A 111 1.09 16.20 -2.22
CA ALA A 111 2.54 16.05 -2.11
C ALA A 111 3.20 16.03 -3.49
N ALA A 112 2.57 15.37 -4.48
CA ALA A 112 3.06 15.24 -5.83
C ALA A 112 3.37 16.58 -6.50
N VAL A 113 2.53 17.60 -6.29
CA VAL A 113 2.77 18.95 -6.82
C VAL A 113 4.10 19.52 -6.31
N VAL A 114 4.34 19.37 -5.00
CA VAL A 114 5.57 19.91 -4.37
C VAL A 114 6.80 19.11 -4.83
N THR A 115 6.70 17.80 -4.90
CA THR A 115 7.83 16.92 -5.26
C THR A 115 8.22 17.11 -6.71
N GLU A 116 7.26 17.22 -7.61
CA GLU A 116 7.49 17.42 -9.04
C GLU A 116 8.14 18.81 -9.30
N GLN A 117 7.63 19.87 -8.66
CA GLN A 117 8.21 21.22 -8.78
C GLN A 117 9.67 21.31 -8.32
N ASN A 118 10.09 20.41 -7.42
CA ASN A 118 11.45 20.37 -6.88
C ASN A 118 12.29 19.21 -7.45
N GLU A 119 11.80 18.52 -8.49
CA GLU A 119 12.49 17.41 -9.15
C GLU A 119 12.92 16.31 -8.16
N LYS A 120 12.06 16.02 -7.15
CA LYS A 120 12.33 15.04 -6.10
C LYS A 120 11.59 13.73 -6.36
N ILE A 121 12.34 12.64 -6.39
CA ILE A 121 11.76 11.30 -6.51
C ILE A 121 10.87 11.01 -5.31
N MET A 122 9.63 10.60 -5.56
CA MET A 122 8.71 10.09 -4.58
C MET A 122 8.14 8.73 -5.00
N LEU A 123 8.40 7.70 -4.17
CA LEU A 123 7.69 6.42 -4.29
C LEU A 123 6.41 6.52 -3.48
N THR A 124 5.29 6.11 -4.09
CA THR A 124 3.99 6.25 -3.46
C THR A 124 3.40 4.90 -3.08
N THR A 125 3.07 4.75 -1.81
CA THR A 125 2.22 3.68 -1.28
C THR A 125 0.97 4.30 -0.67
N GLY A 126 -0.05 3.51 -0.37
CA GLY A 126 -1.31 4.06 0.14
C GLY A 126 -2.03 5.00 -0.84
N ALA A 127 -1.66 5.00 -2.12
CA ALA A 127 -2.20 5.89 -3.15
C ALA A 127 -2.39 5.13 -4.46
N ALA A 128 -3.62 4.73 -4.73
CA ALA A 128 -3.96 3.92 -5.90
C ALA A 128 -4.57 4.72 -7.06
N GLU A 129 -4.95 5.99 -6.86
CA GLU A 129 -5.53 6.84 -7.89
C GLU A 129 -4.55 7.04 -9.06
N GLU A 130 -5.02 6.83 -10.28
CA GLU A 130 -4.21 6.92 -11.49
C GLU A 130 -4.07 8.35 -12.02
N LYS A 131 -5.02 9.24 -11.69
CA LYS A 131 -5.06 10.59 -12.23
C LYS A 131 -3.76 11.36 -11.96
N THR A 132 -3.19 11.20 -10.77
CA THR A 132 -1.93 11.87 -10.38
C THR A 132 -0.78 11.52 -11.33
N TYR A 133 -0.73 10.30 -11.87
CA TYR A 133 0.32 9.84 -12.80
C TYR A 133 0.04 10.23 -14.26
N LYS A 134 -1.19 10.66 -14.57
CA LYS A 134 -1.61 11.11 -15.91
C LYS A 134 -1.44 12.63 -16.12
N LEU A 135 -0.79 13.31 -15.18
CA LEU A 135 -0.52 14.76 -15.24
C LEU A 135 0.84 15.11 -15.88
N GLY A 136 1.58 14.13 -16.37
CA GLY A 136 2.90 14.32 -16.96
C GLY A 136 4.04 14.38 -15.95
N ASN A 137 3.80 13.98 -14.70
CA ASN A 137 4.80 13.90 -13.65
C ASN A 137 5.93 12.93 -14.03
N GLN A 138 7.18 13.28 -13.69
CA GLN A 138 8.37 12.50 -14.04
C GLN A 138 9.07 11.87 -12.82
N TYR A 139 8.77 12.34 -11.62
CA TYR A 139 9.45 11.95 -10.38
C TYR A 139 8.59 11.11 -9.44
N LEU A 140 7.39 10.69 -9.88
CA LEU A 140 6.47 9.86 -9.10
C LEU A 140 6.48 8.41 -9.59
N PHE A 141 6.49 7.45 -8.64
CA PHE A 141 6.50 6.02 -8.93
C PHE A 141 5.52 5.29 -8.01
N GLN A 142 4.46 4.70 -8.60
CA GLN A 142 3.37 4.06 -7.88
C GLN A 142 3.72 2.62 -7.49
N MET A 143 3.60 2.29 -6.20
CA MET A 143 3.79 0.93 -5.72
C MET A 143 2.52 0.08 -5.74
N PHE A 144 1.36 0.69 -5.54
CA PHE A 144 0.07 0.00 -5.52
C PHE A 144 -0.45 -0.30 -6.92
N ALA A 145 -1.20 -1.37 -7.08
CA ALA A 145 -1.99 -1.57 -8.29
C ALA A 145 -3.00 -0.42 -8.46
N PRO A 146 -3.31 -0.03 -9.70
CA PRO A 146 -4.25 1.05 -9.98
C PRO A 146 -5.64 0.86 -9.36
N ALA A 147 -6.26 1.97 -8.97
CA ALA A 147 -7.59 2.01 -8.34
C ALA A 147 -8.68 1.29 -9.15
N THR A 148 -8.56 1.32 -10.49
CA THR A 148 -9.49 0.66 -11.40
C THR A 148 -9.58 -0.86 -11.22
N GLN A 149 -8.57 -1.50 -10.62
CA GLN A 149 -8.54 -2.95 -10.42
C GLN A 149 -9.30 -3.42 -9.17
N TYR A 150 -9.54 -2.57 -8.18
CA TYR A 150 -10.05 -2.99 -6.87
C TYR A 150 -11.41 -3.68 -6.95
N LEU A 151 -12.43 -2.97 -7.39
CA LEU A 151 -13.79 -3.50 -7.44
C LEU A 151 -14.11 -4.24 -8.74
N THR A 152 -13.33 -4.07 -9.80
CA THR A 152 -13.48 -4.92 -11.00
C THR A 152 -13.17 -6.37 -10.67
N ALA A 153 -12.13 -6.65 -9.87
CA ALA A 153 -11.85 -8.00 -9.38
C ALA A 153 -13.02 -8.59 -8.56
N ALA A 154 -13.67 -7.76 -7.72
CA ALA A 154 -14.85 -8.18 -6.94
C ALA A 154 -16.05 -8.51 -7.84
N LEU A 155 -16.27 -7.71 -8.90
CA LEU A 155 -17.32 -7.95 -9.88
C LEU A 155 -17.07 -9.22 -10.71
N ASP A 156 -15.80 -9.50 -11.07
CA ASP A 156 -15.43 -10.74 -11.75
C ASP A 156 -15.70 -11.96 -10.87
N ALA A 157 -15.32 -11.91 -9.60
CA ALA A 157 -15.63 -12.98 -8.65
C ALA A 157 -17.14 -13.16 -8.46
N LEU A 158 -17.90 -12.06 -8.32
CA LEU A 158 -19.36 -12.08 -8.21
C LEU A 158 -20.00 -12.71 -9.44
N LYS A 159 -19.51 -12.41 -10.64
CA LYS A 159 -20.05 -12.95 -11.89
C LYS A 159 -19.99 -14.46 -11.95
N THR A 160 -19.00 -15.08 -11.33
CA THR A 160 -18.90 -16.56 -11.23
C THR A 160 -19.95 -17.16 -10.31
N LYS A 161 -20.53 -16.39 -9.38
CA LYS A 161 -21.50 -16.85 -8.36
C LYS A 161 -22.93 -16.46 -8.68
N ASP A 162 -23.15 -15.20 -9.06
CA ASP A 162 -24.49 -14.65 -9.36
C ASP A 162 -24.40 -13.58 -10.45
N PRO A 163 -24.41 -13.98 -11.74
CA PRO A 163 -24.27 -13.05 -12.87
C PRO A 163 -25.47 -12.10 -13.04
N LYS A 164 -26.53 -12.27 -12.24
CA LYS A 164 -27.75 -11.44 -12.25
C LYS A 164 -27.92 -10.65 -10.94
N ALA A 165 -26.90 -10.59 -10.09
CA ALA A 165 -26.94 -9.87 -8.83
C ALA A 165 -27.36 -8.39 -9.04
N SER A 166 -28.09 -7.86 -8.05
CA SER A 166 -28.42 -6.44 -7.95
C SER A 166 -27.39 -5.77 -7.05
N VAL A 167 -26.66 -4.81 -7.58
CA VAL A 167 -25.47 -4.21 -6.95
C VAL A 167 -25.78 -2.81 -6.43
N ALA A 168 -25.34 -2.51 -5.22
CA ALA A 168 -25.26 -1.17 -4.66
C ALA A 168 -23.81 -0.70 -4.55
N PHE A 169 -23.57 0.58 -4.78
CA PHE A 169 -22.33 1.26 -4.47
C PHE A 169 -22.56 2.31 -3.40
N ILE A 170 -21.89 2.19 -2.24
CA ILE A 170 -21.87 3.19 -1.16
C ILE A 170 -20.42 3.51 -0.87
N TYR A 171 -19.99 4.75 -1.04
CA TYR A 171 -18.58 5.09 -0.98
C TYR A 171 -18.32 6.49 -0.45
N GLU A 172 -17.14 6.67 0.15
CA GLU A 172 -16.67 7.98 0.60
C GLU A 172 -16.44 8.91 -0.60
N ASP A 173 -16.85 10.17 -0.50
CA ASP A 173 -16.54 11.20 -1.50
C ASP A 173 -15.08 11.69 -1.32
N SER A 174 -14.16 10.79 -1.60
CA SER A 174 -12.71 11.05 -1.58
C SER A 174 -12.07 10.69 -2.92
N SER A 175 -10.89 11.25 -3.20
CA SER A 175 -10.15 10.97 -4.45
C SER A 175 -9.99 9.48 -4.70
N PHE A 176 -9.64 8.70 -3.66
CA PHE A 176 -9.45 7.26 -3.78
C PHE A 176 -10.75 6.52 -4.09
N SER A 177 -11.78 6.69 -3.24
CA SER A 177 -13.03 5.93 -3.40
C SER A 177 -13.75 6.27 -4.70
N VAL A 178 -13.73 7.53 -5.13
CA VAL A 178 -14.26 7.97 -6.44
C VAL A 178 -13.50 7.31 -7.58
N ALA A 179 -12.15 7.25 -7.51
CA ALA A 179 -11.31 6.62 -8.53
C ALA A 179 -11.53 5.10 -8.64
N VAL A 180 -11.92 4.44 -7.54
CA VAL A 180 -12.27 3.02 -7.53
C VAL A 180 -13.70 2.78 -8.02
N VAL A 181 -14.67 3.51 -7.49
CA VAL A 181 -16.11 3.21 -7.71
C VAL A 181 -16.60 3.66 -9.08
N THR A 182 -16.11 4.80 -9.59
CA THR A 182 -16.57 5.30 -10.89
C THR A 182 -16.34 4.30 -12.04
N PRO A 183 -15.12 3.77 -12.26
CA PRO A 183 -14.88 2.76 -13.27
C PRO A 183 -15.54 1.41 -12.94
N ALA A 184 -15.62 1.02 -11.65
CA ALA A 184 -16.27 -0.21 -11.25
C ALA A 184 -17.77 -0.22 -11.55
N LYS A 185 -18.47 0.92 -11.38
CA LYS A 185 -19.86 1.09 -11.74
C LYS A 185 -20.08 0.92 -13.24
N ALA A 186 -19.25 1.57 -14.05
CA ALA A 186 -19.30 1.41 -15.52
C ALA A 186 -19.05 -0.05 -15.92
N TYR A 187 -18.05 -0.69 -15.30
CA TYR A 187 -17.75 -2.10 -15.53
C TYR A 187 -18.90 -3.03 -15.11
N ALA A 188 -19.55 -2.79 -13.97
CA ALA A 188 -20.72 -3.56 -13.54
C ALA A 188 -21.83 -3.52 -14.58
N GLN A 189 -22.15 -2.33 -15.11
CA GLN A 189 -23.14 -2.16 -16.17
C GLN A 189 -22.75 -2.89 -17.46
N GLN A 190 -21.49 -2.77 -17.87
CA GLN A 190 -20.95 -3.48 -19.04
C GLN A 190 -21.03 -5.01 -18.88
N GLN A 191 -20.79 -5.51 -17.65
CA GLN A 191 -20.90 -6.93 -17.34
C GLN A 191 -22.35 -7.44 -17.21
N GLY A 192 -23.35 -6.56 -17.30
CA GLY A 192 -24.77 -6.89 -17.28
C GLY A 192 -25.37 -6.97 -15.86
N PHE A 193 -24.70 -6.46 -14.84
CA PHE A 193 -25.26 -6.33 -13.50
C PHE A 193 -26.30 -5.21 -13.43
N ASN A 194 -27.32 -5.40 -12.61
CA ASN A 194 -28.26 -4.33 -12.27
C ASN A 194 -27.64 -3.44 -11.19
N VAL A 195 -27.23 -2.21 -11.52
CA VAL A 195 -26.80 -1.21 -10.52
C VAL A 195 -28.03 -0.52 -9.96
N ALA A 196 -28.56 -1.07 -8.86
CA ALA A 196 -29.83 -0.62 -8.28
C ALA A 196 -29.70 0.63 -7.40
N PHE A 197 -28.50 0.86 -6.84
CA PHE A 197 -28.27 1.99 -5.93
C PHE A 197 -26.84 2.51 -6.05
N THR A 198 -26.66 3.81 -5.92
CA THR A 198 -25.36 4.45 -5.83
C THR A 198 -25.47 5.70 -4.99
N GLU A 199 -24.71 5.81 -3.91
CA GLU A 199 -24.66 7.02 -3.08
C GLU A 199 -23.23 7.23 -2.54
N ALA A 200 -22.75 8.46 -2.66
CA ALA A 200 -21.52 8.90 -2.00
C ALA A 200 -21.87 9.52 -0.65
N TYR A 201 -21.00 9.34 0.34
CA TYR A 201 -21.09 9.98 1.64
C TYR A 201 -19.89 10.88 1.90
N ALA A 202 -20.10 11.93 2.70
CA ALA A 202 -19.05 12.87 3.05
C ALA A 202 -17.95 12.19 3.91
N PRO A 203 -16.68 12.59 3.78
CA PRO A 203 -15.63 12.16 4.71
C PRO A 203 -16.03 12.41 6.17
N ASN A 204 -15.61 11.52 7.07
CA ASN A 204 -15.96 11.52 8.49
C ASN A 204 -17.45 11.24 8.81
N THR A 205 -18.24 10.70 7.89
CA THR A 205 -19.58 10.22 8.18
C THR A 205 -19.54 9.10 9.23
N THR A 206 -20.36 9.23 10.27
CA THR A 206 -20.47 8.28 11.40
C THR A 206 -21.83 7.61 11.51
N ASP A 207 -22.85 8.11 10.79
CA ASP A 207 -24.19 7.55 10.74
C ASP A 207 -24.60 7.26 9.30
N PHE A 208 -24.76 5.98 8.99
CA PHE A 208 -25.15 5.47 7.68
C PHE A 208 -26.61 5.02 7.59
N SER A 209 -27.39 5.19 8.65
CA SER A 209 -28.77 4.65 8.74
C SER A 209 -29.64 5.06 7.54
N ALA A 210 -29.65 6.34 7.18
CA ALA A 210 -30.44 6.83 6.05
C ALA A 210 -29.99 6.25 4.69
N ILE A 211 -28.66 6.05 4.49
CA ILE A 211 -28.11 5.46 3.26
C ILE A 211 -28.44 3.96 3.22
N ILE A 212 -28.35 3.27 4.36
CA ILE A 212 -28.69 1.85 4.49
C ILE A 212 -30.18 1.63 4.18
N ASP A 213 -31.08 2.47 4.70
CA ASP A 213 -32.51 2.37 4.43
C ASP A 213 -32.82 2.53 2.94
N LYS A 214 -32.21 3.52 2.27
CA LYS A 214 -32.35 3.71 0.82
C LYS A 214 -31.81 2.50 0.03
N MET A 215 -30.66 1.95 0.45
CA MET A 215 -30.11 0.75 -0.18
C MET A 215 -31.05 -0.45 -0.02
N ILE A 216 -31.62 -0.68 1.16
CA ILE A 216 -32.61 -1.74 1.39
C ILE A 216 -33.82 -1.55 0.48
N ALA A 217 -34.35 -0.32 0.39
CA ALA A 217 -35.48 0.00 -0.49
C ALA A 217 -35.19 -0.27 -1.97
N SER A 218 -33.93 -0.17 -2.41
CA SER A 218 -33.48 -0.48 -3.78
C SER A 218 -33.47 -1.96 -4.12
N LYS A 219 -33.59 -2.85 -3.10
CA LYS A 219 -33.50 -4.31 -3.22
C LYS A 219 -32.14 -4.80 -3.78
N ALA A 220 -31.07 -4.03 -3.57
CA ALA A 220 -29.73 -4.50 -3.86
C ALA A 220 -29.38 -5.69 -2.96
N THR A 221 -28.71 -6.68 -3.54
CA THR A 221 -28.29 -7.91 -2.84
C THR A 221 -26.79 -7.97 -2.61
N VAL A 222 -26.04 -7.07 -3.22
CA VAL A 222 -24.58 -6.95 -3.12
C VAL A 222 -24.20 -5.50 -2.85
N LEU A 223 -23.32 -5.28 -1.90
CA LEU A 223 -22.73 -3.97 -1.61
C LEU A 223 -21.23 -3.96 -1.97
N LEU A 224 -20.85 -2.95 -2.73
CA LEU A 224 -19.43 -2.65 -3.07
C LEU A 224 -19.15 -1.19 -2.69
N GLY A 225 -18.00 -0.91 -2.08
CA GLY A 225 -17.58 0.46 -1.80
C GLY A 225 -16.86 0.65 -0.47
N GLY A 226 -17.24 1.67 0.28
CA GLY A 226 -16.52 2.12 1.48
C GLY A 226 -15.48 3.19 1.17
N GLY A 227 -14.62 3.48 2.13
CA GLY A 227 -13.53 4.43 2.04
C GLY A 227 -12.29 3.90 2.74
N HIS A 228 -12.04 4.36 3.95
CA HIS A 228 -10.89 4.01 4.77
C HIS A 228 -11.31 3.24 6.03
N TYR A 229 -10.39 3.02 6.98
CA TYR A 229 -10.71 2.19 8.16
C TYR A 229 -11.86 2.75 9.01
N ALA A 230 -11.85 4.04 9.30
CA ALA A 230 -12.78 4.66 10.24
C ALA A 230 -14.25 4.55 9.79
N ASP A 231 -14.52 4.93 8.55
CA ASP A 231 -15.87 4.90 7.96
C ASP A 231 -16.30 3.48 7.60
N GLY A 232 -15.40 2.66 7.00
CA GLY A 232 -15.67 1.29 6.62
C GLY A 232 -16.01 0.39 7.81
N SER A 233 -15.30 0.55 8.94
CA SER A 233 -15.62 -0.19 10.18
C SER A 233 -16.96 0.22 10.78
N THR A 234 -17.31 1.51 10.70
CA THR A 234 -18.61 2.03 11.16
C THR A 234 -19.75 1.52 10.27
N LEU A 235 -19.57 1.60 8.94
CA LEU A 235 -20.54 1.09 7.98
C LEU A 235 -20.81 -0.41 8.20
N ALA A 236 -19.78 -1.23 8.38
CA ALA A 236 -19.91 -2.67 8.61
C ALA A 236 -20.71 -2.98 9.89
N ARG A 237 -20.44 -2.27 11.00
CA ARG A 237 -21.21 -2.43 12.24
C ARG A 237 -22.67 -2.07 12.05
N GLN A 238 -22.98 -1.00 11.33
CA GLN A 238 -24.36 -0.57 11.09
C GLN A 238 -25.08 -1.52 10.13
N LEU A 239 -24.46 -1.99 9.06
CA LEU A 239 -25.02 -3.02 8.19
C LEU A 239 -25.38 -4.29 8.96
N TYR A 240 -24.50 -4.74 9.84
CA TYR A 240 -24.72 -5.89 10.69
C TYR A 240 -25.88 -5.65 11.70
N GLY A 241 -25.89 -4.49 12.36
CA GLY A 241 -26.93 -4.09 13.30
C GLY A 241 -28.32 -3.99 12.66
N HIS A 242 -28.42 -3.48 11.44
CA HIS A 242 -29.65 -3.41 10.65
C HIS A 242 -30.08 -4.76 10.04
N LYS A 243 -29.26 -5.81 10.18
CA LYS A 243 -29.49 -7.15 9.59
C LYS A 243 -29.82 -7.10 8.10
N VAL A 244 -29.06 -6.29 7.36
CA VAL A 244 -29.28 -6.09 5.93
C VAL A 244 -29.08 -7.40 5.18
N PRO A 245 -30.04 -7.88 4.35
CA PRO A 245 -29.99 -9.19 3.72
C PRO A 245 -29.09 -9.20 2.49
N LEU A 246 -27.81 -8.83 2.66
CA LEU A 246 -26.81 -8.85 1.59
C LEU A 246 -26.24 -10.26 1.40
N LYS A 247 -26.03 -10.63 0.16
CA LYS A 247 -25.35 -11.88 -0.22
C LYS A 247 -23.83 -11.71 -0.30
N MET A 248 -23.35 -10.49 -0.54
CA MET A 248 -21.93 -10.14 -0.62
C MET A 248 -21.72 -8.70 -0.19
N ILE A 249 -20.67 -8.49 0.59
CA ILE A 249 -20.20 -7.16 0.99
C ILE A 249 -18.71 -7.08 0.65
N THR A 250 -18.34 -6.09 -0.15
CA THR A 250 -16.94 -5.78 -0.43
C THR A 250 -16.68 -4.34 0.01
N LEU A 251 -15.82 -4.16 1.01
CA LEU A 251 -15.42 -2.84 1.49
C LEU A 251 -13.95 -2.58 1.16
N LEU A 252 -13.68 -1.35 0.76
CA LEU A 252 -12.34 -0.87 0.47
C LEU A 252 -11.55 -0.75 1.78
N VAL A 253 -10.26 -0.97 1.72
CA VAL A 253 -9.25 -0.75 2.77
C VAL A 253 -9.58 -1.34 4.15
N ALA A 254 -10.66 -0.90 4.78
CA ALA A 254 -10.98 -1.17 6.19
C ALA A 254 -10.83 -2.65 6.61
N PRO A 255 -11.34 -3.64 5.84
CA PRO A 255 -11.20 -5.04 6.24
C PRO A 255 -9.78 -5.59 6.09
N ASP A 256 -8.83 -4.84 5.56
CA ASP A 256 -7.43 -5.26 5.54
C ASP A 256 -6.74 -5.08 6.89
N SER A 257 -7.12 -4.06 7.63
CA SER A 257 -6.54 -3.75 8.94
C SER A 257 -6.65 -4.94 9.91
N PRO A 258 -5.59 -5.27 10.65
CA PRO A 258 -5.65 -6.27 11.71
C PRO A 258 -6.73 -6.00 12.77
N GLN A 259 -7.06 -4.72 13.00
CA GLN A 259 -8.11 -4.30 13.94
C GLN A 259 -9.53 -4.69 13.48
N TRP A 260 -9.70 -5.06 12.20
CA TRP A 260 -11.01 -5.50 11.68
C TRP A 260 -11.57 -6.69 12.43
N SER A 261 -10.73 -7.60 12.92
CA SER A 261 -11.15 -8.75 13.72
C SER A 261 -11.89 -8.37 15.02
N GLU A 262 -11.69 -7.16 15.53
CA GLU A 262 -12.36 -6.64 16.73
C GLU A 262 -13.84 -6.33 16.52
N LEU A 263 -14.30 -6.30 15.25
CA LEU A 263 -15.72 -6.13 14.92
C LEU A 263 -16.55 -7.41 15.21
N GLY A 264 -15.90 -8.53 15.57
CA GLY A 264 -16.58 -9.78 15.87
C GLY A 264 -17.37 -10.33 14.67
N ASP A 265 -18.64 -10.64 14.87
CA ASP A 265 -19.49 -11.18 13.79
C ASP A 265 -19.74 -10.18 12.64
N ALA A 266 -19.66 -8.88 12.90
CA ALA A 266 -19.77 -7.86 11.83
C ALA A 266 -18.59 -7.87 10.85
N ALA A 267 -17.47 -8.50 11.23
CA ALA A 267 -16.32 -8.68 10.35
C ALA A 267 -16.53 -9.81 9.32
N LEU A 268 -17.36 -10.81 9.67
CA LEU A 268 -17.43 -12.06 8.93
C LEU A 268 -18.15 -11.90 7.57
N GLY A 269 -17.63 -12.61 6.58
CA GLY A 269 -18.16 -12.57 5.21
C GLY A 269 -17.74 -11.35 4.40
N VAL A 270 -17.22 -10.29 5.04
CA VAL A 270 -16.79 -9.08 4.35
C VAL A 270 -15.51 -9.35 3.56
N ILE A 271 -15.50 -8.87 2.31
CA ILE A 271 -14.39 -9.00 1.37
C ILE A 271 -13.63 -7.67 1.32
N VAL A 272 -12.31 -7.76 1.20
CA VAL A 272 -11.43 -6.63 0.90
C VAL A 272 -10.67 -6.89 -0.39
N PRO A 273 -10.63 -5.92 -1.32
CA PRO A 273 -9.62 -5.89 -2.37
C PRO A 273 -8.27 -5.59 -1.74
N SER A 274 -7.33 -6.51 -1.83
CA SER A 274 -6.05 -6.44 -1.15
C SER A 274 -4.89 -6.37 -2.15
N GLN A 275 -3.88 -5.60 -1.83
CA GLN A 275 -2.64 -5.51 -2.59
C GLN A 275 -1.69 -6.67 -2.28
N TRP A 276 -1.76 -7.22 -1.08
CA TRP A 276 -0.92 -8.33 -0.64
C TRP A 276 -1.57 -9.07 0.54
N GLU A 277 -1.36 -10.36 0.58
CA GLU A 277 -1.76 -11.22 1.70
C GLU A 277 -0.61 -12.15 2.10
N PRO A 278 -0.52 -12.56 3.37
CA PRO A 278 0.51 -13.50 3.82
C PRO A 278 0.50 -14.84 3.07
N GLN A 279 -0.65 -15.22 2.52
CA GLN A 279 -0.83 -16.42 1.71
C GLN A 279 -0.37 -16.27 0.26
N SER A 280 0.05 -15.05 -0.15
CA SER A 280 0.54 -14.82 -1.52
C SER A 280 1.78 -15.66 -1.81
N THR A 281 1.85 -16.20 -3.01
CA THR A 281 2.88 -17.17 -3.42
C THR A 281 3.99 -16.54 -4.26
N PHE A 282 4.17 -15.24 -4.20
CA PHE A 282 5.22 -14.55 -4.94
C PHE A 282 6.61 -15.03 -4.51
N LYS A 283 7.41 -15.43 -5.49
CA LYS A 283 8.83 -15.75 -5.26
C LYS A 283 9.63 -14.47 -5.39
N ALA A 284 10.10 -13.94 -4.27
CA ALA A 284 10.91 -12.74 -4.25
C ALA A 284 12.23 -12.96 -5.03
N GLN A 285 12.49 -12.08 -6.00
CA GLN A 285 13.78 -11.95 -6.69
C GLN A 285 14.70 -11.00 -5.92
N TYR A 286 14.10 -10.09 -5.13
CA TYR A 286 14.83 -9.12 -4.33
C TYR A 286 14.14 -8.93 -2.97
N GLY A 287 14.95 -8.86 -1.90
CA GLY A 287 14.48 -8.74 -0.53
C GLY A 287 14.04 -10.07 0.10
N PRO A 288 13.40 -10.02 1.28
CA PRO A 288 12.93 -11.21 1.99
C PRO A 288 11.73 -11.87 1.30
N GLY A 289 11.44 -13.12 1.68
CA GLY A 289 10.18 -13.77 1.34
C GLY A 289 9.00 -13.23 2.17
N GLY A 290 7.75 -13.46 1.72
CA GLY A 290 6.55 -12.98 2.41
C GLY A 290 6.41 -13.50 3.84
N ALA A 291 6.76 -14.76 4.07
CA ALA A 291 6.75 -15.36 5.41
C ALA A 291 7.79 -14.73 6.35
N ASP A 292 8.98 -14.41 5.84
CA ASP A 292 10.04 -13.76 6.62
C ASP A 292 9.65 -12.33 6.98
N PHE A 293 9.08 -11.58 6.04
CA PHE A 293 8.53 -10.26 6.29
C PHE A 293 7.44 -10.31 7.36
N ALA A 294 6.43 -11.19 7.21
CA ALA A 294 5.33 -11.30 8.16
C ALA A 294 5.82 -11.69 9.56
N LYS A 295 6.79 -12.59 9.66
CA LYS A 295 7.42 -12.97 10.92
C LYS A 295 8.15 -11.80 11.57
N ALA A 296 8.97 -11.07 10.83
CA ALA A 296 9.73 -9.91 11.32
C ALA A 296 8.77 -8.79 11.79
N TYR A 297 7.73 -8.51 10.99
CA TYR A 297 6.71 -7.52 11.32
C TYR A 297 5.98 -7.87 12.62
N THR A 298 5.47 -9.10 12.71
CA THR A 298 4.73 -9.57 13.90
C THR A 298 5.63 -9.56 15.14
N ALA A 299 6.90 -9.94 15.01
CA ALA A 299 7.84 -9.90 16.12
C ALA A 299 8.09 -8.48 16.65
N LYS A 300 8.05 -7.46 15.77
CA LYS A 300 8.27 -6.06 16.15
C LYS A 300 7.02 -5.39 16.71
N TYR A 301 5.85 -5.62 16.09
CA TYR A 301 4.63 -4.86 16.36
C TYR A 301 3.54 -5.64 17.10
N ASN A 302 3.76 -6.94 17.34
CA ASN A 302 2.81 -7.85 18.00
C ASN A 302 1.42 -7.90 17.34
N THR A 303 1.38 -7.68 16.02
CA THR A 303 0.18 -7.73 15.17
C THR A 303 0.55 -8.27 13.79
N PRO A 304 -0.33 -8.98 13.07
CA PRO A 304 -0.05 -9.36 11.69
C PRO A 304 0.07 -8.12 10.79
N PRO A 305 0.85 -8.19 9.69
CA PRO A 305 0.93 -7.10 8.72
C PRO A 305 -0.35 -6.96 7.88
N SER A 306 -0.69 -5.73 7.53
CA SER A 306 -1.64 -5.35 6.50
C SER A 306 -0.94 -5.21 5.15
N TYR A 307 -1.70 -5.07 4.05
CA TYR A 307 -1.09 -4.74 2.75
C TYR A 307 -0.48 -3.33 2.75
N GLU A 308 -0.98 -2.42 3.60
CA GLU A 308 -0.40 -1.09 3.77
C GLU A 308 1.03 -1.19 4.32
N SER A 309 1.23 -1.98 5.36
CA SER A 309 2.55 -2.20 5.94
C SER A 309 3.48 -2.99 5.00
N ALA A 310 2.92 -3.94 4.26
CA ALA A 310 3.67 -4.68 3.24
C ALA A 310 4.12 -3.77 2.10
N GLY A 311 3.23 -2.89 1.61
CA GLY A 311 3.54 -1.87 0.61
C GLY A 311 4.59 -0.87 1.07
N GLY A 312 4.48 -0.42 2.33
CA GLY A 312 5.48 0.45 2.94
C GLY A 312 6.88 -0.18 2.96
N TYR A 313 7.00 -1.44 3.39
CA TYR A 313 8.27 -2.16 3.36
C TYR A 313 8.77 -2.37 1.92
N ALA A 314 7.90 -2.75 1.00
CA ALA A 314 8.25 -3.00 -0.39
C ALA A 314 8.73 -1.74 -1.12
N SER A 315 8.17 -0.55 -0.82
CA SER A 315 8.69 0.70 -1.41
C SER A 315 10.11 0.99 -0.97
N GLY A 316 10.46 0.68 0.27
CA GLY A 316 11.84 0.72 0.74
C GLY A 316 12.75 -0.23 -0.05
N LEU A 317 12.32 -1.47 -0.31
CA LEU A 317 13.07 -2.41 -1.12
C LEU A 317 13.28 -1.93 -2.56
N VAL A 318 12.24 -1.37 -3.18
CA VAL A 318 12.32 -0.86 -4.57
C VAL A 318 13.26 0.33 -4.66
N LEU A 319 13.18 1.27 -3.72
CA LEU A 319 14.12 2.40 -3.65
C LEU A 319 15.56 1.91 -3.41
N GLN A 320 15.76 0.98 -2.49
CA GLN A 320 17.06 0.36 -2.22
C GLN A 320 17.64 -0.26 -3.49
N HIS A 321 16.87 -1.09 -4.19
CA HIS A 321 17.28 -1.70 -5.45
C HIS A 321 17.66 -0.64 -6.49
N ALA A 322 16.88 0.42 -6.64
CA ALA A 322 17.18 1.50 -7.58
C ALA A 322 18.48 2.23 -7.25
N ILE A 323 18.76 2.51 -5.97
CA ILE A 323 20.02 3.12 -5.50
C ILE A 323 21.22 2.19 -5.77
N GLU A 324 21.06 0.89 -5.54
CA GLU A 324 22.08 -0.12 -5.82
C GLU A 324 22.41 -0.18 -7.33
N GLN A 325 21.38 -0.19 -8.19
CA GLN A 325 21.53 -0.17 -9.66
C GLN A 325 22.15 1.14 -10.18
N ALA A 326 21.76 2.27 -9.57
CA ALA A 326 22.32 3.58 -9.91
C ALA A 326 23.79 3.74 -9.47
N GLY A 327 24.29 2.87 -8.59
CA GLY A 327 25.61 2.97 -8.00
C GLY A 327 25.78 4.13 -7.02
N GLY A 328 24.68 4.68 -6.47
CA GLY A 328 24.67 5.80 -5.53
C GLY A 328 23.35 6.55 -5.48
N THR A 329 23.38 7.77 -4.93
CA THR A 329 22.19 8.58 -4.62
C THR A 329 21.93 9.72 -5.61
N ASP A 330 22.57 9.71 -6.77
CA ASP A 330 22.31 10.67 -7.84
C ASP A 330 20.85 10.53 -8.34
N SER A 331 20.04 11.57 -8.19
CA SER A 331 18.60 11.53 -8.48
C SER A 331 18.29 11.13 -9.91
N ALA A 332 19.07 11.61 -10.90
CA ALA A 332 18.81 11.28 -12.31
C ALA A 332 19.08 9.79 -12.59
N LYS A 333 20.16 9.22 -12.03
CA LYS A 333 20.48 7.81 -12.16
C LYS A 333 19.47 6.92 -11.42
N VAL A 334 19.03 7.33 -10.23
CA VAL A 334 18.01 6.60 -9.48
C VAL A 334 16.66 6.63 -10.22
N ALA A 335 16.25 7.77 -10.79
CA ALA A 335 15.06 7.85 -11.64
C ALA A 335 15.17 6.93 -12.86
N GLN A 336 16.33 6.89 -13.52
CA GLN A 336 16.60 5.97 -14.63
C GLN A 336 16.49 4.50 -14.18
N ALA A 337 17.04 4.15 -13.02
CA ALA A 337 16.93 2.81 -12.46
C ALA A 337 15.48 2.44 -12.11
N LEU A 338 14.70 3.38 -11.56
CA LEU A 338 13.26 3.19 -11.31
C LEU A 338 12.50 2.97 -12.62
N ASN A 339 12.75 3.75 -13.65
CA ASN A 339 12.14 3.57 -14.98
C ASN A 339 12.45 2.21 -15.60
N ALA A 340 13.61 1.64 -15.29
CA ALA A 340 14.02 0.31 -15.74
C ALA A 340 13.55 -0.82 -14.82
N THR A 341 12.90 -0.52 -13.70
CA THR A 341 12.49 -1.50 -12.71
C THR A 341 11.46 -2.49 -13.27
N ASP A 342 11.79 -3.77 -13.22
CA ASP A 342 10.90 -4.90 -13.47
C ASP A 342 11.35 -6.06 -12.58
N ILE A 343 10.97 -6.00 -11.30
CA ILE A 343 11.39 -6.96 -10.28
C ILE A 343 10.18 -7.50 -9.51
N THR A 344 10.33 -8.69 -8.96
CA THR A 344 9.36 -9.29 -8.05
C THR A 344 9.94 -9.26 -6.63
N THR A 345 9.25 -8.61 -5.71
CA THR A 345 9.47 -8.71 -4.27
C THR A 345 8.43 -9.65 -3.66
N PHE A 346 8.47 -9.83 -2.35
CA PHE A 346 7.40 -10.57 -1.66
C PHE A 346 6.01 -9.92 -1.83
N TYR A 347 5.99 -8.61 -2.11
CA TYR A 347 4.76 -7.83 -2.32
C TYR A 347 4.12 -8.10 -3.69
N GLY A 348 4.91 -8.50 -4.67
CA GLY A 348 4.51 -8.76 -6.04
C GLY A 348 5.47 -8.14 -7.05
N ARG A 349 5.07 -8.17 -8.32
CA ARG A 349 5.86 -7.57 -9.40
C ARG A 349 5.72 -6.06 -9.40
N THR A 350 6.83 -5.37 -9.37
CA THR A 350 6.91 -3.92 -9.54
C THR A 350 7.48 -3.61 -10.92
N LYS A 351 6.67 -2.93 -11.71
CA LYS A 351 7.04 -2.40 -13.02
C LYS A 351 6.32 -1.09 -13.25
N PHE A 352 7.05 -0.07 -13.62
CA PHE A 352 6.50 1.26 -13.88
C PHE A 352 6.30 1.49 -15.37
N SER A 353 5.20 2.18 -15.73
CA SER A 353 5.02 2.69 -17.08
C SER A 353 6.03 3.81 -17.36
N THR A 354 6.65 3.75 -18.54
CA THR A 354 7.54 4.80 -19.07
C THR A 354 6.87 5.67 -20.14
N GLN A 355 5.58 5.44 -20.39
CA GLN A 355 4.82 6.26 -21.34
C GLN A 355 4.59 7.65 -20.73
N ALA A 356 4.83 8.72 -21.49
CA ALA A 356 4.69 10.10 -21.02
C ALA A 356 3.29 10.43 -20.47
N SER A 357 2.24 9.76 -20.96
CA SER A 357 0.85 9.95 -20.51
C SER A 357 0.52 9.29 -19.16
N GLU A 358 1.40 8.44 -18.64
CA GLU A 358 1.17 7.66 -17.41
C GLU A 358 2.48 7.24 -16.74
N HIS A 359 3.50 8.08 -16.86
CA HIS A 359 4.83 7.80 -16.33
C HIS A 359 4.79 7.48 -14.83
N GLY A 360 5.51 6.42 -14.44
CA GLY A 360 5.59 5.96 -13.06
C GLY A 360 4.37 5.19 -12.55
N LEU A 361 3.31 5.03 -13.37
CA LEU A 361 2.16 4.19 -13.03
C LEU A 361 2.59 2.73 -12.89
N GLN A 362 2.12 2.03 -11.85
CA GLN A 362 2.33 0.60 -11.63
C GLN A 362 1.55 -0.24 -12.65
N VAL A 363 2.26 -1.03 -13.46
CA VAL A 363 1.67 -1.89 -14.49
C VAL A 363 1.98 -3.39 -14.29
N GLY A 364 2.71 -3.74 -13.23
CA GLY A 364 3.10 -5.12 -12.96
C GLY A 364 2.32 -5.79 -11.83
N HIS A 365 1.67 -5.02 -10.96
CA HIS A 365 1.00 -5.50 -9.76
C HIS A 365 -0.48 -5.83 -10.00
N THR A 366 -1.04 -6.74 -9.19
CA THR A 366 -2.42 -7.20 -9.31
C THR A 366 -3.10 -7.24 -7.94
N ILE A 367 -4.44 -7.13 -7.94
CA ILE A 367 -5.28 -7.18 -6.74
C ILE A 367 -5.68 -8.62 -6.42
N PHE A 368 -5.67 -8.94 -5.12
CA PHE A 368 -6.34 -10.09 -4.52
C PHE A 368 -7.70 -9.69 -3.97
N LEU A 369 -8.59 -10.68 -3.78
CA LEU A 369 -9.70 -10.52 -2.84
C LEU A 369 -9.47 -11.43 -1.66
N ALA A 370 -9.51 -10.87 -0.48
CA ALA A 370 -9.50 -11.61 0.75
C ALA A 370 -10.85 -11.47 1.46
N GLN A 371 -11.35 -12.56 2.05
CA GLN A 371 -12.62 -12.60 2.78
C GLN A 371 -12.38 -13.02 4.22
N TRP A 372 -13.02 -12.35 5.14
CA TRP A 372 -13.04 -12.75 6.54
C TRP A 372 -13.95 -13.96 6.75
N GLN A 373 -13.36 -15.08 7.15
CA GLN A 373 -14.04 -16.35 7.37
C GLN A 373 -13.68 -16.90 8.75
N LYS A 374 -14.46 -17.84 9.28
CA LYS A 374 -14.07 -18.58 10.50
C LYS A 374 -13.11 -19.71 10.12
N ASP A 375 -12.03 -19.85 10.85
CA ASP A 375 -11.17 -21.03 10.78
C ASP A 375 -11.83 -22.23 11.49
N LYS A 376 -11.15 -23.38 11.51
CA LYS A 376 -11.65 -24.61 12.15
C LYS A 376 -11.88 -24.47 13.67
N SER A 377 -11.28 -23.47 14.31
CA SER A 377 -11.47 -23.15 15.73
C SER A 377 -12.60 -22.16 15.97
N GLY A 378 -13.21 -21.62 14.90
CA GLY A 378 -14.23 -20.57 14.95
C GLY A 378 -13.67 -19.16 15.01
N LYS A 379 -12.34 -18.96 14.92
CA LYS A 379 -11.69 -17.67 14.97
C LYS A 379 -11.79 -16.96 13.61
N PRO A 380 -12.10 -15.64 13.58
CA PRO A 380 -12.05 -14.86 12.34
C PRO A 380 -10.62 -14.83 11.77
N VAL A 381 -10.50 -15.18 10.49
CA VAL A 381 -9.24 -15.14 9.74
C VAL A 381 -9.50 -14.63 8.33
N LYS A 382 -8.54 -13.94 7.77
CA LYS A 382 -8.59 -13.43 6.39
C LYS A 382 -8.09 -14.54 5.44
N GLN A 383 -8.85 -14.85 4.39
CA GLN A 383 -8.55 -15.89 3.41
C GLN A 383 -8.55 -15.29 2.00
N VAL A 384 -7.55 -15.59 1.20
CA VAL A 384 -7.54 -15.23 -0.23
C VAL A 384 -8.59 -16.09 -0.95
N VAL A 385 -9.56 -15.44 -1.57
CA VAL A 385 -10.66 -16.10 -2.29
C VAL A 385 -10.63 -15.83 -3.81
N TRP A 386 -9.82 -14.87 -4.26
CA TRP A 386 -9.64 -14.51 -5.67
C TRP A 386 -8.24 -13.93 -5.92
N PRO A 387 -7.58 -14.18 -7.08
CA PRO A 387 -8.04 -15.04 -8.17
C PRO A 387 -8.11 -16.51 -7.79
N LEU A 388 -8.83 -17.30 -8.59
CA LEU A 388 -8.99 -18.75 -8.34
C LEU A 388 -7.65 -19.49 -8.30
N ALA A 389 -6.70 -19.06 -9.12
CA ALA A 389 -5.32 -19.52 -9.04
C ALA A 389 -4.62 -18.85 -7.83
N GLY A 390 -4.27 -19.63 -6.82
CA GLY A 390 -3.61 -19.13 -5.61
C GLY A 390 -4.55 -18.79 -4.45
N LYS A 391 -5.86 -19.07 -4.55
CA LYS A 391 -6.78 -18.92 -3.43
C LYS A 391 -6.40 -19.85 -2.27
N SER A 392 -6.60 -19.38 -1.04
CA SER A 392 -6.44 -20.20 0.18
C SER A 392 -7.75 -20.79 0.69
N ALA A 393 -8.89 -20.23 0.25
CA ALA A 393 -10.23 -20.75 0.53
C ALA A 393 -11.21 -20.44 -0.60
N ASP A 394 -12.38 -21.07 -0.57
CA ASP A 394 -13.48 -20.72 -1.47
C ASP A 394 -14.17 -19.44 -1.01
N LEU A 395 -14.64 -18.64 -1.98
CA LEU A 395 -15.51 -17.51 -1.71
C LEU A 395 -16.82 -17.98 -1.08
N SER A 396 -17.08 -17.59 0.17
CA SER A 396 -18.37 -17.78 0.83
C SER A 396 -19.40 -16.84 0.19
N TYR A 397 -20.38 -17.45 -0.49
CA TYR A 397 -21.47 -16.76 -1.17
C TYR A 397 -22.73 -17.65 -1.18
N PRO A 398 -23.89 -17.19 -0.73
CA PRO A 398 -24.09 -15.93 0.02
C PRO A 398 -23.35 -15.92 1.36
N ILE A 399 -23.13 -14.72 1.92
CA ILE A 399 -22.68 -14.59 3.30
C ILE A 399 -23.85 -14.91 4.23
N HIS A 400 -23.58 -15.54 5.37
CA HIS A 400 -24.58 -16.05 6.33
C HIS A 400 -24.64 -15.16 7.57
#